data_e33e8dfd1fd59c17855379bfbdb8c45f
#
_entry.id   e33e8dfd1fd59c17855379bfbdb8c45f
#
_cell.length_a   1.000
_cell.length_b   1.000
_cell.length_c   1.000
_cell.angle_alpha   90.00
_cell.angle_beta   90.00
_cell.angle_gamma   90.00
#
_symmetry.space_group_name_H-M   'P 1'
#
loop_
_entity.id
_entity.type
_entity.pdbx_description
1 polymer ?
#
loop_
_entity_poly.entity_id
_entity_poly.type
_entity_poly.pdbx_seq_one_letter_code
_entity_poly.pdbx_strand_id
1 'polypeptide(L)'
;MELNLPVLTFVLITLIVVFMVFYIVNHLYKLTLPMTNFGFRGKLVYIDDNKHPVLLSHKYKLSSKPDFIFKTSLFRCTLVEHKSRYKGHYSSDDKQMYASAISARECGYPVNAGFLVTKSDVHPVRLSQSSASLYRKVKKEIAYINMIRRGEKPNIKKSSKCHSCFRRENCDVYHS
;
A
#
# COMPACT_ATOMS: atom_id res chain seq x y z
N MET A 1 -11.24 -42.87 16.55
CA MET A 1 -12.41 -41.96 16.36
C MET A 1 -12.69 -41.95 14.86
N GLU A 2 -13.54 -42.88 14.40
CA GLU A 2 -13.87 -42.97 12.97
C GLU A 2 -14.80 -41.80 12.64
N LEU A 3 -14.34 -40.88 11.84
CA LEU A 3 -15.18 -39.79 11.31
C LEU A 3 -16.23 -40.44 10.40
N ASN A 4 -17.51 -40.32 10.77
CA ASN A 4 -18.59 -40.89 10.00
C ASN A 4 -18.61 -40.27 8.59
N LEU A 5 -18.33 -41.06 7.56
CA LEU A 5 -18.19 -40.60 6.15
C LEU A 5 -19.37 -39.69 5.70
N PRO A 6 -20.65 -39.97 6.02
CA PRO A 6 -21.77 -39.09 5.65
C PRO A 6 -21.70 -37.70 6.33
N VAL A 7 -21.19 -37.62 7.55
CA VAL A 7 -21.01 -36.31 8.23
C VAL A 7 -19.93 -35.48 7.56
N LEU A 8 -18.81 -36.11 7.18
CA LEU A 8 -17.74 -35.46 6.46
C LEU A 8 -18.19 -34.90 5.10
N THR A 9 -18.95 -35.72 4.34
CA THR A 9 -19.47 -35.27 3.03
C THR A 9 -20.48 -34.12 3.18
N PHE A 10 -21.36 -34.15 4.19
CA PHE A 10 -22.29 -33.06 4.48
C PHE A 10 -21.56 -31.77 4.82
N VAL A 11 -20.53 -31.81 5.70
CA VAL A 11 -19.73 -30.66 6.06
C VAL A 11 -19.00 -30.07 4.81
N LEU A 12 -18.43 -30.93 3.95
CA LEU A 12 -17.75 -30.50 2.75
C LEU A 12 -18.71 -29.78 1.78
N ILE A 13 -19.89 -30.34 1.54
CA ILE A 13 -20.91 -29.72 0.67
C ILE A 13 -21.32 -28.36 1.24
N THR A 14 -21.56 -28.28 2.54
CA THR A 14 -21.94 -27.01 3.20
C THR A 14 -20.86 -25.94 3.02
N LEU A 15 -19.57 -26.29 3.21
CA LEU A 15 -18.47 -25.38 3.00
C LEU A 15 -18.37 -24.89 1.54
N ILE A 16 -18.58 -25.79 0.57
CA ILE A 16 -18.59 -25.44 -0.86
C ILE A 16 -19.72 -24.43 -1.16
N VAL A 17 -20.92 -24.69 -0.67
CA VAL A 17 -22.08 -23.80 -0.87
C VAL A 17 -21.82 -22.42 -0.25
N VAL A 18 -21.32 -22.37 0.98
CA VAL A 18 -20.96 -21.10 1.65
C VAL A 18 -19.91 -20.33 0.86
N PHE A 19 -18.89 -21.02 0.37
CA PHE A 19 -17.84 -20.40 -0.45
C PHE A 19 -18.39 -19.86 -1.77
N MET A 20 -19.27 -20.62 -2.45
CA MET A 20 -19.93 -20.19 -3.69
C MET A 20 -20.82 -18.96 -3.47
N VAL A 21 -21.64 -18.96 -2.43
CA VAL A 21 -22.48 -17.80 -2.07
C VAL A 21 -21.60 -16.57 -1.81
N PHE A 22 -20.56 -16.74 -0.99
CA PHE A 22 -19.61 -15.66 -0.72
C PHE A 22 -18.95 -15.11 -2.00
N TYR A 23 -18.54 -16.00 -2.90
CA TYR A 23 -17.94 -15.60 -4.18
C TYR A 23 -18.92 -14.80 -5.03
N ILE A 24 -20.18 -15.28 -5.17
CA ILE A 24 -21.24 -14.61 -5.94
C ILE A 24 -21.54 -13.23 -5.35
N VAL A 25 -21.73 -13.13 -4.04
CA VAL A 25 -22.01 -11.85 -3.36
C VAL A 25 -20.87 -10.85 -3.57
N ASN A 26 -19.63 -11.29 -3.42
CA ASN A 26 -18.46 -10.44 -3.65
C ASN A 26 -18.33 -10.02 -5.12
N HIS A 27 -18.69 -10.88 -6.07
CA HIS A 27 -18.70 -10.57 -7.50
C HIS A 27 -19.78 -9.54 -7.83
N LEU A 28 -21.00 -9.74 -7.37
CA LEU A 28 -22.11 -8.78 -7.54
C LEU A 28 -21.77 -7.43 -6.92
N TYR A 29 -21.20 -7.40 -5.71
CA TYR A 29 -20.75 -6.17 -5.08
C TYR A 29 -19.74 -5.40 -5.95
N LYS A 30 -18.78 -6.09 -6.58
CA LYS A 30 -17.83 -5.42 -7.48
C LYS A 30 -18.51 -4.77 -8.69
N LEU A 31 -19.56 -5.37 -9.21
CA LEU A 31 -20.31 -4.84 -10.35
C LEU A 31 -21.06 -3.55 -10.01
N THR A 32 -21.49 -3.38 -8.75
CA THR A 32 -22.17 -2.15 -8.28
C THR A 32 -21.20 -0.98 -8.06
N LEU A 33 -19.87 -1.23 -7.99
CA LEU A 33 -18.91 -0.17 -7.77
C LEU A 33 -18.74 0.71 -9.01
N PRO A 34 -18.60 2.04 -8.85
CA PRO A 34 -18.37 2.96 -9.96
C PRO A 34 -17.02 2.69 -10.64
N MET A 35 -16.94 3.00 -11.93
CA MET A 35 -15.67 2.99 -12.66
C MET A 35 -14.84 4.19 -12.23
N THR A 36 -13.56 3.95 -11.91
CA THR A 36 -12.62 5.02 -11.58
C THR A 36 -11.87 5.49 -12.82
N ASN A 37 -11.27 6.67 -12.75
CA ASN A 37 -10.39 7.19 -13.82
C ASN A 37 -9.07 6.41 -13.97
N PHE A 38 -8.83 5.40 -13.10
CA PHE A 38 -7.63 4.59 -13.11
C PHE A 38 -7.83 3.20 -13.75
N GLY A 39 -8.97 2.99 -14.43
CA GLY A 39 -9.26 1.76 -15.19
C GLY A 39 -9.75 0.57 -14.37
N PHE A 40 -10.17 0.78 -13.11
CA PHE A 40 -10.79 -0.26 -12.27
C PHE A 40 -12.06 0.25 -11.58
N ARG A 41 -12.90 -0.67 -11.10
CA ARG A 41 -14.09 -0.33 -10.32
C ARG A 41 -13.74 -0.18 -8.84
N GLY A 42 -14.18 0.92 -8.20
CA GLY A 42 -13.93 1.17 -6.79
C GLY A 42 -14.67 2.38 -6.25
N LYS A 43 -15.05 2.31 -4.97
CA LYS A 43 -15.62 3.45 -4.22
C LYS A 43 -14.49 4.14 -3.46
N LEU A 44 -14.32 5.45 -3.65
CA LEU A 44 -13.36 6.25 -2.88
C LEU A 44 -13.73 6.18 -1.38
N VAL A 45 -12.77 5.81 -0.53
CA VAL A 45 -12.94 5.69 0.93
C VAL A 45 -11.93 6.52 1.71
N TYR A 46 -10.87 6.99 1.06
CA TYR A 46 -9.88 7.90 1.63
C TYR A 46 -9.26 8.76 0.54
N ILE A 47 -9.03 10.03 0.85
CA ILE A 47 -8.32 11.00 0.01
C ILE A 47 -7.40 11.84 0.88
N ASP A 48 -6.21 12.24 0.35
CA ASP A 48 -5.33 13.20 1.01
C ASP A 48 -5.91 14.61 0.90
N ASP A 49 -6.68 14.98 1.90
CA ASP A 49 -7.23 16.34 2.08
C ASP A 49 -7.10 16.78 3.55
N ASN A 50 -7.59 17.99 3.85
CA ASN A 50 -7.57 18.51 5.21
C ASN A 50 -8.61 17.86 6.15
N LYS A 51 -9.55 17.08 5.61
CA LYS A 51 -10.64 16.44 6.38
C LYS A 51 -10.27 15.03 6.84
N HIS A 52 -9.41 14.34 6.09
CA HIS A 52 -9.00 12.98 6.43
C HIS A 52 -7.72 12.99 7.27
N PRO A 53 -7.68 12.22 8.37
CA PRO A 53 -6.53 12.17 9.25
C PRO A 53 -5.35 11.47 8.57
N VAL A 54 -4.15 11.74 9.08
CA VAL A 54 -2.95 10.95 8.75
C VAL A 54 -3.16 9.51 9.21
N LEU A 55 -2.86 8.56 8.34
CA LEU A 55 -2.93 7.14 8.66
C LEU A 55 -1.71 6.73 9.49
N LEU A 56 -1.93 6.14 10.64
CA LEU A 56 -0.89 5.80 11.60
C LEU A 56 -0.76 4.29 11.75
N SER A 57 0.48 3.82 11.78
CA SER A 57 0.82 2.47 12.22
C SER A 57 1.63 2.57 13.51
N HIS A 58 0.99 2.29 14.65
CA HIS A 58 1.65 2.30 15.95
C HIS A 58 2.67 1.17 16.07
N LYS A 59 2.33 -0.01 15.55
CA LYS A 59 3.20 -1.19 15.54
C LYS A 59 4.52 -0.96 14.82
N TYR A 60 4.48 -0.29 13.68
CA TYR A 60 5.66 -0.06 12.84
C TYR A 60 6.21 1.37 12.94
N LYS A 61 5.60 2.22 13.78
CA LYS A 61 5.95 3.64 13.98
C LYS A 61 6.00 4.41 12.65
N LEU A 62 4.98 4.20 11.81
CA LEU A 62 4.83 4.82 10.51
C LEU A 62 3.64 5.77 10.50
N SER A 63 3.77 6.83 9.72
CA SER A 63 2.67 7.71 9.36
C SER A 63 2.67 7.92 7.85
N SER A 64 1.51 7.97 7.24
CA SER A 64 1.36 8.21 5.81
C SER A 64 0.06 8.92 5.47
N LYS A 65 0.06 9.59 4.34
CA LYS A 65 -1.11 10.19 3.70
C LYS A 65 -1.08 9.78 2.23
N PRO A 66 -1.61 8.61 1.84
CA PRO A 66 -1.74 8.24 0.44
C PRO A 66 -2.73 9.14 -0.28
N ASP A 67 -2.51 9.41 -1.56
CA ASP A 67 -3.41 10.30 -2.31
C ASP A 67 -4.84 9.77 -2.35
N PHE A 68 -5.03 8.45 -2.63
CA PHE A 68 -6.36 7.85 -2.67
C PHE A 68 -6.34 6.40 -2.16
N ILE A 69 -7.43 6.00 -1.49
CA ILE A 69 -7.75 4.59 -1.25
C ILE A 69 -9.17 4.32 -1.76
N PHE A 70 -9.30 3.31 -2.60
CA PHE A 70 -10.57 2.85 -3.14
C PHE A 70 -10.94 1.48 -2.57
N LYS A 71 -12.16 1.32 -2.10
CA LYS A 71 -12.73 0.01 -1.79
C LYS A 71 -13.10 -0.69 -3.10
N THR A 72 -12.44 -1.79 -3.42
CA THR A 72 -12.57 -2.51 -4.69
C THR A 72 -13.31 -3.84 -4.56
N SER A 73 -13.54 -4.31 -3.33
CA SER A 73 -14.43 -5.44 -3.01
C SER A 73 -14.85 -5.34 -1.55
N LEU A 74 -15.65 -6.31 -1.07
CA LEU A 74 -16.09 -6.35 0.34
C LEU A 74 -14.91 -6.29 1.33
N PHE A 75 -13.79 -6.93 1.01
CA PHE A 75 -12.64 -7.12 1.90
C PHE A 75 -11.32 -6.64 1.32
N ARG A 76 -11.36 -5.80 0.27
CA ARG A 76 -10.13 -5.34 -0.39
C ARG A 76 -10.22 -3.87 -0.73
N CYS A 77 -9.08 -3.21 -0.51
CA CYS A 77 -8.86 -1.84 -0.97
C CYS A 77 -7.66 -1.79 -1.92
N THR A 78 -7.69 -0.80 -2.79
CA THR A 78 -6.61 -0.47 -3.71
C THR A 78 -6.12 0.93 -3.38
N LEU A 79 -4.82 1.07 -3.18
CA LEU A 79 -4.14 2.33 -2.94
C LEU A 79 -3.69 2.92 -4.27
N VAL A 80 -3.90 4.22 -4.47
CA VAL A 80 -3.40 4.96 -5.64
C VAL A 80 -2.53 6.10 -5.16
N GLU A 81 -1.35 6.20 -5.73
CA GLU A 81 -0.39 7.29 -5.52
C GLU A 81 -0.15 8.00 -6.85
N HIS A 82 -0.38 9.30 -6.90
CA HIS A 82 -0.23 10.11 -8.09
C HIS A 82 1.11 10.87 -8.08
N LYS A 83 1.80 10.90 -9.19
CA LYS A 83 3.06 11.64 -9.36
C LYS A 83 2.92 12.67 -10.48
N SER A 84 3.33 13.89 -10.21
CA SER A 84 3.28 15.01 -11.16
C SER A 84 4.25 14.85 -12.35
N ARG A 85 5.25 13.95 -12.25
CA ARG A 85 6.19 13.68 -13.35
C ARG A 85 5.52 12.99 -14.54
N TYR A 86 6.11 13.17 -15.72
CA TYR A 86 5.54 12.65 -16.97
C TYR A 86 5.51 11.11 -16.97
N LYS A 87 6.64 10.46 -16.70
CA LYS A 87 6.75 8.99 -16.63
C LYS A 87 7.84 8.54 -15.66
N GLY A 88 7.93 7.25 -15.46
CA GLY A 88 8.97 6.58 -14.67
C GLY A 88 8.45 6.06 -13.34
N HIS A 89 9.00 4.92 -12.94
CA HIS A 89 8.72 4.23 -11.70
C HIS A 89 10.05 4.00 -10.97
N TYR A 90 10.15 4.47 -9.74
CA TYR A 90 11.37 4.40 -8.94
C TYR A 90 11.16 3.54 -7.70
N SER A 91 12.22 2.89 -7.23
CA SER A 91 12.17 2.09 -6.00
C SER A 91 11.72 2.88 -4.76
N SER A 92 11.92 4.20 -4.75
CA SER A 92 11.41 5.09 -3.70
C SER A 92 9.89 5.16 -3.68
N ASP A 93 9.24 5.07 -4.85
CA ASP A 93 7.78 5.08 -4.96
C ASP A 93 7.19 3.81 -4.37
N ASP A 94 7.81 2.65 -4.66
CA ASP A 94 7.42 1.39 -4.04
C ASP A 94 7.50 1.44 -2.52
N LYS A 95 8.60 2.02 -1.99
CA LYS A 95 8.79 2.15 -0.55
C LYS A 95 7.74 3.06 0.08
N GLN A 96 7.39 4.16 -0.58
CA GLN A 96 6.28 5.01 -0.15
C GLN A 96 4.97 4.24 -0.11
N MET A 97 4.66 3.49 -1.17
CA MET A 97 3.44 2.68 -1.24
C MET A 97 3.43 1.55 -0.19
N TYR A 98 4.58 0.92 0.11
CA TYR A 98 4.67 -0.08 1.19
C TYR A 98 4.37 0.54 2.55
N ALA A 99 4.94 1.71 2.86
CA ALA A 99 4.67 2.41 4.11
C ALA A 99 3.19 2.82 4.21
N SER A 100 2.62 3.35 3.13
CA SER A 100 1.20 3.74 3.05
C SER A 100 0.26 2.54 3.22
N ALA A 101 0.57 1.39 2.59
CA ALA A 101 -0.23 0.18 2.75
C ALA A 101 -0.22 -0.37 4.18
N ILE A 102 0.93 -0.30 4.87
CA ILE A 102 1.06 -0.72 6.28
C ILE A 102 0.19 0.17 7.17
N SER A 103 0.32 1.50 7.05
CA SER A 103 -0.46 2.45 7.85
C SER A 103 -1.96 2.34 7.57
N ALA A 104 -2.34 2.22 6.29
CA ALA A 104 -3.73 2.07 5.89
C ALA A 104 -4.39 0.81 6.48
N ARG A 105 -3.68 -0.32 6.52
CA ARG A 105 -4.20 -1.57 7.09
C ARG A 105 -4.46 -1.47 8.59
N GLU A 106 -3.60 -0.82 9.33
CA GLU A 106 -3.82 -0.60 10.78
C GLU A 106 -4.98 0.37 11.05
N CYS A 107 -5.28 1.25 10.09
CA CYS A 107 -6.46 2.13 10.14
C CYS A 107 -7.74 1.48 9.56
N GLY A 108 -7.75 0.16 9.32
CA GLY A 108 -8.95 -0.56 8.88
C GLY A 108 -9.18 -0.58 7.36
N TYR A 109 -8.23 -0.13 6.55
CA TYR A 109 -8.29 -0.26 5.08
C TYR A 109 -7.51 -1.50 4.63
N PRO A 110 -8.16 -2.60 4.23
CA PRO A 110 -7.48 -3.85 3.85
C PRO A 110 -6.84 -3.73 2.45
N VAL A 111 -5.80 -2.89 2.34
CA VAL A 111 -5.06 -2.63 1.11
C VAL A 111 -4.26 -3.86 0.69
N ASN A 112 -4.45 -4.34 -0.54
CA ASN A 112 -3.73 -5.49 -1.10
C ASN A 112 -3.20 -5.27 -2.52
N ALA A 113 -3.58 -4.19 -3.17
CA ALA A 113 -3.10 -3.76 -4.46
C ALA A 113 -2.82 -2.25 -4.44
N GLY A 114 -1.98 -1.80 -5.35
CA GLY A 114 -1.71 -0.38 -5.51
C GLY A 114 -1.41 -0.03 -6.95
N PHE A 115 -1.62 1.24 -7.29
CA PHE A 115 -1.22 1.82 -8.55
C PHE A 115 -0.43 3.10 -8.31
N LEU A 116 0.72 3.18 -8.94
CA LEU A 116 1.46 4.42 -9.09
C LEU A 116 1.07 5.05 -10.42
N VAL A 117 0.46 6.22 -10.37
CA VAL A 117 -0.04 6.94 -11.56
C VAL A 117 0.87 8.11 -11.85
N THR A 118 1.40 8.15 -13.06
CA THR A 118 2.12 9.31 -13.61
C THR A 118 1.25 9.97 -14.68
N LYS A 119 1.74 11.02 -15.34
CA LYS A 119 0.97 11.67 -16.41
C LYS A 119 0.75 10.77 -17.63
N SER A 120 1.67 9.86 -17.93
CA SER A 120 1.59 8.98 -19.11
C SER A 120 1.30 7.51 -18.79
N ASP A 121 1.59 7.06 -17.57
CA ASP A 121 1.61 5.63 -17.26
C ASP A 121 0.94 5.30 -15.92
N VAL A 122 0.38 4.09 -15.84
CA VAL A 122 -0.15 3.49 -14.62
C VAL A 122 0.66 2.23 -14.30
N HIS A 123 1.40 2.24 -13.21
CA HIS A 123 2.24 1.12 -12.79
C HIS A 123 1.59 0.36 -11.63
N PRO A 124 1.26 -0.93 -11.80
CA PRO A 124 0.74 -1.75 -10.71
C PRO A 124 1.85 -2.05 -9.70
N VAL A 125 1.54 -1.88 -8.42
CA VAL A 125 2.43 -2.22 -7.30
C VAL A 125 1.79 -3.31 -6.47
N ARG A 126 2.50 -4.43 -6.30
CA ARG A 126 2.01 -5.58 -5.54
C ARG A 126 2.10 -5.31 -4.04
N LEU A 127 0.95 -5.17 -3.40
CA LEU A 127 0.80 -4.94 -1.96
C LEU A 127 0.15 -6.12 -1.22
N SER A 128 0.02 -7.29 -1.84
CA SER A 128 -0.65 -8.45 -1.25
C SER A 128 0.14 -9.15 -0.14
N GLN A 129 1.43 -8.80 0.04
CA GLN A 129 2.25 -9.36 1.12
C GLN A 129 1.78 -8.87 2.49
N SER A 130 2.12 -9.61 3.56
CA SER A 130 1.84 -9.17 4.94
C SER A 130 2.52 -7.85 5.28
N SER A 131 1.95 -7.09 6.22
CA SER A 131 2.55 -5.83 6.69
C SER A 131 3.97 -6.03 7.22
N ALA A 132 4.26 -7.16 7.87
CA ALA A 132 5.62 -7.51 8.31
C ALA A 132 6.59 -7.69 7.13
N SER A 133 6.13 -8.28 6.02
CA SER A 133 6.95 -8.44 4.82
C SER A 133 7.21 -7.10 4.12
N LEU A 134 6.19 -6.25 4.02
CA LEU A 134 6.34 -4.90 3.47
C LEU A 134 7.28 -4.05 4.33
N TYR A 135 7.14 -4.13 5.66
CA TYR A 135 8.01 -3.42 6.61
C TYR A 135 9.49 -3.76 6.43
N ARG A 136 9.82 -5.04 6.22
CA ARG A 136 11.22 -5.45 5.97
C ARG A 136 11.84 -4.72 4.77
N LYS A 137 11.03 -4.37 3.75
CA LYS A 137 11.49 -3.67 2.55
C LYS A 137 11.76 -2.18 2.78
N VAL A 138 11.19 -1.58 3.82
CA VAL A 138 11.33 -0.15 4.17
C VAL A 138 12.07 0.09 5.49
N LYS A 139 12.45 -0.98 6.20
CA LYS A 139 13.08 -0.90 7.53
C LYS A 139 14.32 -0.02 7.56
N LYS A 140 15.14 -0.08 6.52
CA LYS A 140 16.38 0.69 6.42
C LYS A 140 16.10 2.19 6.35
N GLU A 141 15.14 2.59 5.53
CA GLU A 141 14.74 3.99 5.38
C GLU A 141 14.12 4.53 6.65
N ILE A 142 13.30 3.74 7.32
CA ILE A 142 12.71 4.10 8.62
C ILE A 142 13.80 4.30 9.67
N ALA A 143 14.82 3.43 9.70
CA ALA A 143 15.95 3.57 10.62
C ALA A 143 16.68 4.88 10.37
N TYR A 144 16.96 5.24 9.11
CA TYR A 144 17.58 6.51 8.76
C TYR A 144 16.75 7.74 9.19
N ILE A 145 15.43 7.70 8.94
CA ILE A 145 14.54 8.79 9.37
C ILE A 145 14.57 8.94 10.89
N ASN A 146 14.56 7.83 11.63
CA ASN A 146 14.59 7.86 13.08
C ASN A 146 15.95 8.37 13.62
N MET A 147 17.07 8.05 12.97
CA MET A 147 18.38 8.64 13.30
C MET A 147 18.35 10.15 13.12
N ILE A 148 17.87 10.64 11.97
CA ILE A 148 17.75 12.07 11.68
C ILE A 148 16.86 12.77 12.72
N ARG A 149 15.73 12.16 13.11
CA ARG A 149 14.83 12.71 14.14
C ARG A 149 15.47 12.83 15.53
N ARG A 150 16.48 12.02 15.82
CA ARG A 150 17.28 12.10 17.05
C ARG A 150 18.48 13.06 16.94
N GLY A 151 18.65 13.75 15.80
CA GLY A 151 19.80 14.61 15.53
C GLY A 151 21.06 13.85 15.12
N GLU A 152 20.97 12.54 14.88
CA GLU A 152 22.10 11.73 14.44
C GLU A 152 22.27 11.85 12.90
N LYS A 153 23.53 11.87 12.43
CA LYS A 153 23.82 11.87 10.99
C LYS A 153 23.85 10.42 10.48
N PRO A 154 22.94 10.00 9.58
CA PRO A 154 23.00 8.67 9.00
C PRO A 154 24.17 8.58 8.01
N ASN A 155 24.85 7.44 7.96
CA ASN A 155 25.90 7.19 6.99
C ASN A 155 25.27 6.96 5.60
N ILE A 156 25.14 8.02 4.83
CA ILE A 156 24.56 8.01 3.48
C ILE A 156 25.70 8.08 2.47
N LYS A 157 25.76 7.12 1.56
CA LYS A 157 26.77 7.12 0.48
C LYS A 157 26.35 8.06 -0.65
N LYS A 158 27.31 8.79 -1.20
CA LYS A 158 27.15 9.60 -2.42
C LYS A 158 26.64 8.72 -3.56
N SER A 159 25.72 9.25 -4.35
CA SER A 159 25.13 8.55 -5.51
C SER A 159 25.06 9.50 -6.70
N SER A 160 24.79 8.96 -7.89
CA SER A 160 24.60 9.78 -9.10
C SER A 160 23.49 10.83 -8.95
N LYS A 161 22.48 10.59 -8.11
CA LYS A 161 21.41 11.55 -7.81
C LYS A 161 21.89 12.80 -7.06
N CYS A 162 23.06 12.73 -6.42
CA CYS A 162 23.62 13.89 -5.71
C CYS A 162 24.03 15.02 -6.66
N HIS A 163 24.35 14.72 -7.92
CA HIS A 163 24.72 15.74 -8.91
C HIS A 163 23.54 16.65 -9.29
N SER A 164 22.32 16.14 -9.29
CA SER A 164 21.10 16.89 -9.59
C SER A 164 20.28 17.25 -8.35
N CYS A 165 20.81 17.06 -7.14
CA CYS A 165 20.13 17.34 -5.90
C CYS A 165 20.08 18.85 -5.64
N PHE A 166 18.90 19.42 -5.40
CA PHE A 166 18.75 20.85 -5.09
C PHE A 166 19.35 21.26 -3.74
N ARG A 167 19.62 20.29 -2.84
CA ARG A 167 20.31 20.49 -1.54
C ARG A 167 21.81 20.29 -1.62
N ARG A 168 22.37 20.10 -2.82
CA ARG A 168 23.80 19.77 -3.03
C ARG A 168 24.77 20.73 -2.33
N GLU A 169 24.50 22.02 -2.40
CA GLU A 169 25.35 23.05 -1.83
C GLU A 169 25.46 23.02 -0.30
N ASN A 170 24.40 22.54 0.37
CA ASN A 170 24.33 22.43 1.83
C ASN A 170 24.38 20.97 2.32
N CYS A 171 24.98 20.08 1.54
CA CYS A 171 24.99 18.64 1.83
C CYS A 171 26.39 18.13 2.17
N ASP A 172 26.62 17.79 3.44
CA ASP A 172 27.90 17.23 3.91
C ASP A 172 28.33 15.98 3.12
N VAL A 173 27.35 15.16 2.66
CA VAL A 173 27.62 13.94 1.89
C VAL A 173 28.12 14.26 0.46
N TYR A 174 27.77 15.42 -0.07
CA TYR A 174 28.24 15.81 -1.41
C TYR A 174 29.68 16.32 -1.37
N HIS A 175 30.07 16.97 -0.30
CA HIS A 175 31.40 17.59 -0.12
C HIS A 175 32.41 16.64 0.56
N SER A 176 31.97 15.48 1.08
CA SER A 176 32.84 14.41 1.56
C SER A 176 33.26 13.48 0.42
#